data_dc05ddac081fa48537a38ffaafda0c64
#
_entry.id   dc05ddac081fa48537a38ffaafda0c64
#
_cell.length_a   1.000
_cell.length_b   1.000
_cell.length_c   1.000
_cell.angle_alpha   90.00
_cell.angle_beta   90.00
_cell.angle_gamma   90.00
#
_symmetry.space_group_name_H-M   'P 1'
#
loop_
_entity.id
_entity.type
_entity.pdbx_description
1 polymer ?
#
loop_
_entity_poly.entity_id
_entity_poly.type
_entity_poly.pdbx_seq_one_letter_code
_entity_poly.pdbx_strand_id
1 'polypeptide(L)'
;MTLTIIGTGSMGMAIAHGLKERYTLEFVARDLSKLETIKNEYQANIYPLENFDITNKNIILAVKPYALESVGKQLKGRANTLYSVLAGSSLDALNTHIATQSSVRIMPNVSAKFKASTSVMTGDEHKRAEAEEIFSAIGDTFWVGSEKEIDIATAIAGSGPALLTLVAEAMMDGLVKEGMKRPDATGITNSLFKGFAPLIASNHPALIKDSVMSPGGTTAAAYAMLEEGAVRSSFIKAVGEAFKVTQK
;
A
#
# COMPACT_ATOMS: atom_id res chain seq x y z
N MET A 1 1.29 -19.60 12.71
CA MET A 1 1.38 -18.35 13.50
C MET A 1 0.02 -17.66 13.48
N THR A 2 -0.39 -17.06 14.59
CA THR A 2 -1.61 -16.25 14.67
C THR A 2 -1.26 -14.77 14.53
N LEU A 3 -2.01 -14.05 13.69
CA LEU A 3 -1.89 -12.61 13.49
C LEU A 3 -3.17 -11.92 13.96
N THR A 4 -3.03 -10.93 14.83
CA THR A 4 -4.14 -10.16 15.38
C THR A 4 -4.27 -8.83 14.64
N ILE A 5 -5.34 -8.64 13.89
CA ILE A 5 -5.59 -7.43 13.09
C ILE A 5 -6.43 -6.46 13.93
N ILE A 6 -5.85 -5.33 14.30
CA ILE A 6 -6.54 -4.24 15.00
C ILE A 6 -6.92 -3.17 13.96
N GLY A 7 -8.20 -3.11 13.68
CA GLY A 7 -8.78 -2.21 12.66
C GLY A 7 -9.26 -2.94 11.42
N THR A 8 -10.57 -2.89 11.19
CA THR A 8 -11.29 -3.58 10.11
C THR A 8 -11.72 -2.63 9.00
N GLY A 9 -10.91 -1.60 8.75
CA GLY A 9 -11.06 -0.70 7.61
C GLY A 9 -10.58 -1.33 6.29
N SER A 10 -10.68 -0.58 5.18
CA SER A 10 -10.32 -1.07 3.84
C SER A 10 -8.93 -1.70 3.77
N MET A 11 -7.91 -1.10 4.43
CA MET A 11 -6.55 -1.63 4.41
C MET A 11 -6.42 -2.89 5.27
N GLY A 12 -6.97 -2.90 6.50
CA GLY A 12 -6.95 -4.09 7.37
C GLY A 12 -7.63 -5.29 6.71
N MET A 13 -8.75 -5.09 6.04
CA MET A 13 -9.46 -6.15 5.32
C MET A 13 -8.72 -6.60 4.05
N ALA A 14 -8.07 -5.69 3.32
CA ALA A 14 -7.26 -6.06 2.16
C ALA A 14 -6.06 -6.94 2.58
N ILE A 15 -5.41 -6.60 3.69
CA ILE A 15 -4.32 -7.40 4.28
C ILE A 15 -4.87 -8.76 4.74
N ALA A 16 -5.98 -8.78 5.48
CA ALA A 16 -6.61 -10.01 5.95
C ALA A 16 -6.92 -10.96 4.78
N HIS A 17 -7.43 -10.44 3.69
CA HIS A 17 -7.74 -11.24 2.49
C HIS A 17 -6.50 -11.92 1.91
N GLY A 18 -5.36 -11.25 1.90
CA GLY A 18 -4.09 -11.85 1.45
C GLY A 18 -3.54 -12.91 2.41
N LEU A 19 -3.77 -12.71 3.72
CA LEU A 19 -3.18 -13.55 4.77
C LEU A 19 -4.00 -14.81 5.12
N LYS A 20 -5.30 -14.83 4.86
CA LYS A 20 -6.24 -15.85 5.37
C LYS A 20 -5.89 -17.31 5.00
N GLU A 21 -5.18 -17.52 3.90
CA GLU A 21 -4.80 -18.86 3.44
C GLU A 21 -3.50 -19.38 4.10
N ARG A 22 -2.71 -18.46 4.70
CA ARG A 22 -1.39 -18.79 5.26
C ARG A 22 -1.33 -18.70 6.78
N TYR A 23 -2.22 -17.88 7.39
CA TYR A 23 -2.17 -17.53 8.80
C TYR A 23 -3.52 -17.68 9.48
N THR A 24 -3.52 -18.04 10.74
CA THR A 24 -4.70 -17.91 11.60
C THR A 24 -4.90 -16.44 11.94
N LEU A 25 -6.09 -15.90 11.70
CA LEU A 25 -6.40 -14.49 11.92
C LEU A 25 -7.29 -14.32 13.14
N GLU A 26 -7.04 -13.25 13.89
CA GLU A 26 -7.91 -12.71 14.91
C GLU A 26 -8.23 -11.25 14.57
N PHE A 27 -9.44 -10.79 14.84
CA PHE A 27 -9.83 -9.42 14.56
C PHE A 27 -10.25 -8.70 15.84
N VAL A 28 -9.80 -7.44 15.94
CA VAL A 28 -10.10 -6.57 17.07
C VAL A 28 -10.65 -5.25 16.53
N ALA A 29 -11.86 -4.87 16.95
CA ALA A 29 -12.47 -3.61 16.57
C ALA A 29 -13.42 -3.06 17.64
N ARG A 30 -13.80 -1.80 17.49
CA ARG A 30 -14.75 -1.12 18.38
C ARG A 30 -16.20 -1.55 18.11
N ASP A 31 -16.52 -1.79 16.86
CA ASP A 31 -17.89 -2.13 16.40
C ASP A 31 -17.97 -3.64 16.16
N LEU A 32 -18.55 -4.35 17.12
CA LEU A 32 -18.73 -5.81 17.07
C LEU A 32 -19.74 -6.24 16.00
N SER A 33 -20.69 -5.39 15.61
CA SER A 33 -21.69 -5.75 14.60
C SER A 33 -21.06 -6.03 13.24
N LYS A 34 -20.00 -5.30 12.91
CA LYS A 34 -19.20 -5.53 11.69
C LYS A 34 -18.32 -6.78 11.80
N LEU A 35 -17.94 -7.18 13.00
CA LEU A 35 -17.09 -8.32 13.22
C LEU A 35 -17.80 -9.66 13.00
N GLU A 36 -19.11 -9.75 13.21
CA GLU A 36 -19.85 -11.01 12.98
C GLU A 36 -19.79 -11.47 11.52
N THR A 37 -19.87 -10.55 10.56
CA THR A 37 -19.69 -10.86 9.13
C THR A 37 -18.25 -11.36 8.87
N ILE A 38 -17.25 -10.69 9.45
CA ILE A 38 -15.83 -11.05 9.31
C ILE A 38 -15.57 -12.43 9.96
N LYS A 39 -16.15 -12.72 11.13
CA LYS A 39 -16.03 -14.01 11.80
C LYS A 39 -16.42 -15.16 10.89
N ASN A 40 -17.56 -15.03 10.22
CA ASN A 40 -18.08 -16.07 9.33
C ASN A 40 -17.24 -16.20 8.04
N GLU A 41 -16.84 -15.07 7.45
CA GLU A 41 -16.04 -15.06 6.20
C GLU A 41 -14.63 -15.63 6.40
N TYR A 42 -13.98 -15.28 7.51
CA TYR A 42 -12.59 -15.66 7.79
C TYR A 42 -12.44 -16.84 8.75
N GLN A 43 -13.55 -17.38 9.30
CA GLN A 43 -13.54 -18.39 10.37
C GLN A 43 -12.61 -17.99 11.53
N ALA A 44 -12.62 -16.71 11.88
CA ALA A 44 -11.67 -16.08 12.77
C ALA A 44 -12.29 -15.76 14.14
N ASN A 45 -11.46 -15.70 15.16
CA ASN A 45 -11.86 -15.14 16.45
C ASN A 45 -12.00 -13.63 16.35
N ILE A 46 -13.02 -13.08 17.02
CA ILE A 46 -13.29 -11.65 17.06
C ILE A 46 -13.32 -11.18 18.52
N TYR A 47 -12.79 -9.97 18.75
CA TYR A 47 -12.69 -9.41 20.08
C TYR A 47 -13.04 -7.93 20.09
N PRO A 48 -13.67 -7.43 21.19
CA PRO A 48 -13.79 -6.00 21.39
C PRO A 48 -12.41 -5.38 21.62
N LEU A 49 -12.25 -4.13 21.22
CA LEU A 49 -11.00 -3.40 21.45
C LEU A 49 -10.80 -3.06 22.93
N GLU A 50 -11.89 -2.80 23.64
CA GLU A 50 -11.85 -2.39 25.03
C GLU A 50 -11.16 -3.44 25.91
N ASN A 51 -10.09 -3.03 26.60
CA ASN A 51 -9.28 -3.87 27.48
C ASN A 51 -8.69 -5.14 26.81
N PHE A 52 -8.49 -5.12 25.48
CA PHE A 52 -7.94 -6.26 24.77
C PHE A 52 -6.49 -6.52 25.17
N ASP A 53 -6.20 -7.76 25.57
CA ASP A 53 -4.85 -8.18 25.97
C ASP A 53 -4.02 -8.60 24.76
N ILE A 54 -2.94 -7.83 24.52
CA ILE A 54 -2.00 -8.05 23.42
C ILE A 54 -0.75 -8.84 23.83
N THR A 55 -0.71 -9.36 25.06
CA THR A 55 0.47 -10.06 25.58
C THR A 55 0.90 -11.20 24.65
N ASN A 56 2.17 -11.15 24.22
CA ASN A 56 2.80 -12.10 23.30
C ASN A 56 2.12 -12.27 21.92
N LYS A 57 1.25 -11.33 21.50
CA LYS A 57 0.59 -11.36 20.20
C LYS A 57 1.44 -10.67 19.11
N ASN A 58 1.30 -11.14 17.89
CA ASN A 58 1.78 -10.47 16.69
C ASN A 58 0.64 -9.61 16.12
N ILE A 59 0.78 -8.31 16.19
CA ILE A 59 -0.27 -7.33 15.92
C ILE A 59 -0.06 -6.69 14.56
N ILE A 60 -1.07 -6.70 13.70
CA ILE A 60 -1.16 -5.83 12.53
C ILE A 60 -2.09 -4.66 12.89
N LEU A 61 -1.50 -3.48 13.05
CA LEU A 61 -2.23 -2.26 13.38
C LEU A 61 -2.66 -1.54 12.10
N ALA A 62 -3.96 -1.53 11.82
CA ALA A 62 -4.56 -1.00 10.59
C ALA A 62 -5.68 0.01 10.85
N VAL A 63 -5.54 0.79 11.91
CA VAL A 63 -6.46 1.89 12.25
C VAL A 63 -6.06 3.20 11.54
N LYS A 64 -6.83 4.26 11.68
CA LYS A 64 -6.43 5.58 11.20
C LYS A 64 -5.36 6.19 12.12
N PRO A 65 -4.36 6.92 11.59
CA PRO A 65 -3.27 7.49 12.40
C PRO A 65 -3.74 8.27 13.62
N TYR A 66 -4.76 9.12 13.47
CA TYR A 66 -5.34 9.90 14.58
C TYR A 66 -5.94 9.06 15.71
N ALA A 67 -6.18 7.77 15.47
CA ALA A 67 -6.75 6.87 16.48
C ALA A 67 -5.67 6.13 17.30
N LEU A 68 -4.38 6.28 16.99
CA LEU A 68 -3.28 5.55 17.62
C LEU A 68 -3.32 5.67 19.14
N GLU A 69 -3.35 6.88 19.69
CA GLU A 69 -3.39 7.13 21.13
C GLU A 69 -4.63 6.51 21.78
N SER A 70 -5.81 6.72 21.19
CA SER A 70 -7.07 6.21 21.74
C SER A 70 -7.16 4.69 21.70
N VAL A 71 -6.54 4.04 20.72
CA VAL A 71 -6.43 2.59 20.62
C VAL A 71 -5.43 2.07 21.65
N GLY A 72 -4.24 2.68 21.75
CA GLY A 72 -3.22 2.28 22.71
C GLY A 72 -3.74 2.27 24.15
N LYS A 73 -4.53 3.29 24.54
CA LYS A 73 -5.16 3.37 25.89
C LYS A 73 -6.14 2.22 26.21
N GLN A 74 -6.63 1.52 25.21
CA GLN A 74 -7.58 0.41 25.38
C GLN A 74 -6.90 -0.97 25.32
N LEU A 75 -5.61 -1.01 25.01
CA LEU A 75 -4.84 -2.25 24.96
C LEU A 75 -4.16 -2.52 26.31
N LYS A 76 -4.04 -3.80 26.68
CA LYS A 76 -3.32 -4.26 27.86
C LYS A 76 -2.19 -5.20 27.48
N GLY A 77 -1.18 -5.29 28.34
CA GLY A 77 -0.05 -6.20 28.13
C GLY A 77 0.99 -5.65 27.16
N ARG A 78 1.85 -6.54 26.67
CA ARG A 78 2.95 -6.21 25.75
C ARG A 78 2.95 -7.17 24.56
N ALA A 79 2.85 -6.63 23.35
CA ALA A 79 2.90 -7.41 22.13
C ALA A 79 4.29 -8.04 21.89
N ASN A 80 4.35 -9.15 21.18
CA ASN A 80 5.59 -9.69 20.64
C ASN A 80 6.11 -8.80 19.50
N THR A 81 5.30 -8.60 18.46
CA THR A 81 5.67 -7.73 17.35
C THR A 81 4.49 -6.86 16.94
N LEU A 82 4.74 -5.59 16.73
CA LEU A 82 3.80 -4.61 16.19
C LEU A 82 4.15 -4.31 14.72
N TYR A 83 3.32 -4.77 13.80
CA TYR A 83 3.35 -4.42 12.37
C TYR A 83 2.36 -3.29 12.13
N SER A 84 2.86 -2.07 11.95
CA SER A 84 1.99 -0.91 11.76
C SER A 84 1.88 -0.53 10.29
N VAL A 85 0.64 -0.41 9.78
CA VAL A 85 0.36 0.12 8.45
C VAL A 85 -0.22 1.54 8.50
N LEU A 86 0.06 2.27 9.58
CA LEU A 86 -0.36 3.65 9.77
C LEU A 86 0.55 4.61 9.00
N ALA A 87 -0.02 5.36 8.06
CA ALA A 87 0.73 6.41 7.37
C ALA A 87 1.15 7.52 8.33
N GLY A 88 2.40 8.00 8.22
CA GLY A 88 2.89 9.15 9.00
C GLY A 88 3.06 8.90 10.51
N SER A 89 2.98 7.65 10.98
CA SER A 89 3.23 7.32 12.39
C SER A 89 4.63 6.74 12.55
N SER A 90 5.51 7.44 13.27
CA SER A 90 6.88 6.99 13.52
C SER A 90 6.94 5.79 14.46
N LEU A 91 8.06 5.06 14.44
CA LEU A 91 8.33 3.96 15.39
C LEU A 91 8.27 4.47 16.83
N ASP A 92 8.80 5.67 17.11
CA ASP A 92 8.73 6.28 18.44
C ASP A 92 7.29 6.56 18.87
N ALA A 93 6.46 7.11 17.98
CA ALA A 93 5.04 7.34 18.27
C ALA A 93 4.29 6.02 18.52
N LEU A 94 4.56 5.00 17.71
CA LEU A 94 3.97 3.68 17.88
C LEU A 94 4.35 3.07 19.23
N ASN A 95 5.63 3.07 19.59
CA ASN A 95 6.15 2.50 20.83
C ASN A 95 5.75 3.29 22.08
N THR A 96 5.45 4.59 21.93
CA THR A 96 4.91 5.42 23.02
C THR A 96 3.49 4.99 23.40
N HIS A 97 2.68 4.60 22.42
CA HIS A 97 1.26 4.30 22.63
C HIS A 97 0.95 2.80 22.76
N ILE A 98 1.79 1.92 22.22
CA ILE A 98 1.56 0.47 22.24
C ILE A 98 2.82 -0.24 22.74
N ALA A 99 2.72 -0.88 23.90
CA ALA A 99 3.83 -1.65 24.44
C ALA A 99 4.11 -2.88 23.57
N THR A 100 5.32 -2.98 23.03
CA THR A 100 5.76 -4.11 22.17
C THR A 100 7.21 -4.49 22.44
N GLN A 101 7.62 -5.69 22.04
CA GLN A 101 9.02 -6.11 22.06
C GLN A 101 9.74 -5.65 20.80
N SER A 102 9.04 -5.64 19.67
CA SER A 102 9.57 -5.23 18.37
C SER A 102 8.53 -4.49 17.55
N SER A 103 8.99 -3.56 16.69
CA SER A 103 8.12 -2.74 15.84
C SER A 103 8.62 -2.70 14.41
N VAL A 104 7.70 -2.83 13.47
CA VAL A 104 7.93 -2.66 12.04
C VAL A 104 6.86 -1.73 11.46
N ARG A 105 7.29 -0.68 10.75
CA ARG A 105 6.40 0.14 9.91
C ARG A 105 6.31 -0.49 8.54
N ILE A 106 5.10 -0.55 8.00
CA ILE A 106 4.82 -1.04 6.66
C ILE A 106 3.92 -0.04 5.95
N MET A 107 4.29 0.34 4.74
CA MET A 107 3.47 1.18 3.87
C MET A 107 2.99 0.36 2.68
N PRO A 108 1.85 -0.33 2.79
CA PRO A 108 1.21 -1.02 1.67
C PRO A 108 0.34 -0.03 0.88
N ASN A 109 -0.27 -0.52 -0.22
CA ASN A 109 -1.25 0.25 -0.96
C ASN A 109 -2.54 -0.54 -1.23
N VAL A 110 -3.51 0.13 -1.87
CA VAL A 110 -4.85 -0.42 -2.14
C VAL A 110 -4.85 -1.66 -3.03
N SER A 111 -3.76 -1.93 -3.77
CA SER A 111 -3.60 -3.14 -4.58
C SER A 111 -3.41 -4.41 -3.73
N ALA A 112 -3.25 -4.27 -2.40
CA ALA A 112 -3.18 -5.38 -1.45
C ALA A 112 -4.38 -6.34 -1.59
N LYS A 113 -5.58 -5.82 -1.88
CA LYS A 113 -6.77 -6.64 -2.13
C LYS A 113 -6.66 -7.59 -3.34
N PHE A 114 -5.70 -7.31 -4.24
CA PHE A 114 -5.40 -8.13 -5.41
C PHE A 114 -4.08 -8.89 -5.28
N LYS A 115 -3.47 -8.92 -4.09
CA LYS A 115 -2.14 -9.49 -3.84
C LYS A 115 -1.04 -8.87 -4.73
N ALA A 116 -1.18 -7.58 -5.01
CA ALA A 116 -0.28 -6.79 -5.87
C ALA A 116 0.14 -5.46 -5.21
N SER A 117 0.24 -5.44 -3.88
CA SER A 117 0.73 -4.27 -3.14
C SER A 117 2.21 -4.05 -3.37
N THR A 118 2.62 -2.80 -3.46
CA THR A 118 4.00 -2.40 -3.19
C THR A 118 4.08 -2.03 -1.72
N SER A 119 4.76 -2.84 -0.91
CA SER A 119 4.84 -2.66 0.55
C SER A 119 6.26 -2.29 0.94
N VAL A 120 6.49 -1.04 1.36
CA VAL A 120 7.80 -0.57 1.85
C VAL A 120 7.83 -0.68 3.36
N MET A 121 8.94 -1.19 3.92
CA MET A 121 9.04 -1.55 5.33
C MET A 121 10.34 -1.06 5.96
N THR A 122 10.29 -0.73 7.24
CA THR A 122 11.45 -0.46 8.10
C THR A 122 11.10 -0.74 9.57
N GLY A 123 12.10 -0.93 10.42
CA GLY A 123 11.91 -1.20 11.84
C GLY A 123 13.03 -2.02 12.44
N ASP A 124 12.69 -2.85 13.41
CA ASP A 124 13.65 -3.76 14.04
C ASP A 124 14.19 -4.79 13.05
N GLU A 125 15.46 -4.70 12.70
CA GLU A 125 16.11 -5.49 11.63
C GLU A 125 15.96 -7.01 11.83
N HIS A 126 16.00 -7.48 13.08
CA HIS A 126 15.80 -8.92 13.37
C HIS A 126 14.39 -9.44 13.04
N LYS A 127 13.44 -8.54 12.77
CA LYS A 127 12.07 -8.85 12.31
C LYS A 127 11.87 -8.73 10.80
N ARG A 128 12.91 -8.33 10.07
CA ARG A 128 12.84 -8.14 8.62
C ARG A 128 12.32 -9.37 7.88
N ALA A 129 12.96 -10.52 8.06
CA ALA A 129 12.58 -11.74 7.35
C ALA A 129 11.14 -12.18 7.65
N GLU A 130 10.70 -12.06 8.92
CA GLU A 130 9.33 -12.37 9.34
C GLU A 130 8.32 -11.39 8.70
N ALA A 131 8.64 -10.09 8.68
CA ALA A 131 7.78 -9.07 8.06
C ALA A 131 7.69 -9.26 6.54
N GLU A 132 8.80 -9.50 5.86
CA GLU A 132 8.83 -9.79 4.42
C GLU A 132 8.01 -11.05 4.09
N GLU A 133 8.12 -12.12 4.86
CA GLU A 133 7.33 -13.34 4.69
C GLU A 133 5.83 -13.06 4.83
N ILE A 134 5.41 -12.36 5.91
CA ILE A 134 4.00 -12.05 6.16
C ILE A 134 3.43 -11.20 5.02
N PHE A 135 4.09 -10.07 4.70
CA PHE A 135 3.54 -9.09 3.77
C PHE A 135 3.74 -9.47 2.29
N SER A 136 4.59 -10.45 1.97
CA SER A 136 4.65 -11.06 0.63
C SER A 136 3.32 -11.71 0.21
N ALA A 137 2.46 -12.04 1.15
CA ALA A 137 1.13 -12.55 0.88
C ALA A 137 0.18 -11.52 0.23
N ILE A 138 0.52 -10.23 0.29
CA ILE A 138 -0.27 -9.14 -0.31
C ILE A 138 0.42 -8.44 -1.47
N GLY A 139 1.64 -8.83 -1.84
CA GLY A 139 2.40 -8.26 -2.97
C GLY A 139 3.91 -8.22 -2.72
N ASP A 140 4.61 -7.35 -3.44
CA ASP A 140 6.05 -7.19 -3.31
C ASP A 140 6.43 -6.38 -2.07
N THR A 141 7.56 -6.76 -1.45
CA THR A 141 8.06 -6.16 -0.22
C THR A 141 9.44 -5.57 -0.42
N PHE A 142 9.68 -4.39 0.16
CA PHE A 142 10.94 -3.65 0.08
C PHE A 142 11.34 -3.16 1.47
N TRP A 143 12.46 -3.70 1.99
CA TRP A 143 13.00 -3.20 3.25
C TRP A 143 13.95 -2.04 3.00
N VAL A 144 13.74 -0.92 3.70
CA VAL A 144 14.56 0.29 3.62
C VAL A 144 15.27 0.58 4.95
N GLY A 145 16.35 1.31 4.88
CA GLY A 145 17.27 1.50 6.02
C GLY A 145 16.79 2.52 7.06
N SER A 146 15.74 3.29 6.77
CA SER A 146 15.29 4.36 7.66
C SER A 146 13.83 4.73 7.49
N GLU A 147 13.26 5.36 8.53
CA GLU A 147 11.90 5.92 8.47
C GLU A 147 11.77 7.04 7.43
N LYS A 148 12.84 7.82 7.21
CA LYS A 148 12.87 8.83 6.14
C LYS A 148 12.69 8.20 4.75
N GLU A 149 13.28 7.03 4.51
CA GLU A 149 13.14 6.34 3.22
C GLU A 149 11.74 5.75 3.03
N ILE A 150 11.09 5.24 4.08
CA ILE A 150 9.69 4.82 3.98
C ILE A 150 8.78 6.02 3.70
N ASP A 151 9.06 7.18 4.28
CA ASP A 151 8.29 8.41 4.05
C ASP A 151 8.48 8.90 2.60
N ILE A 152 9.69 8.85 2.05
CA ILE A 152 9.96 9.14 0.63
C ILE A 152 9.20 8.14 -0.27
N ALA A 153 9.31 6.85 0.02
CA ALA A 153 8.69 5.79 -0.77
C ALA A 153 7.15 5.86 -0.73
N THR A 154 6.56 6.42 0.34
CA THR A 154 5.11 6.62 0.47
C THR A 154 4.51 7.42 -0.69
N ALA A 155 5.27 8.35 -1.28
CA ALA A 155 4.84 9.10 -2.44
C ALA A 155 4.49 8.20 -3.64
N ILE A 156 5.16 7.05 -3.78
CA ILE A 156 4.90 6.08 -4.85
C ILE A 156 4.14 4.85 -4.31
N ALA A 157 4.60 4.25 -3.23
CA ALA A 157 3.95 3.07 -2.66
C ALA A 157 2.50 3.36 -2.25
N GLY A 158 2.26 4.48 -1.55
CA GLY A 158 0.91 4.86 -1.11
C GLY A 158 0.10 5.61 -2.18
N SER A 159 0.68 6.66 -2.78
CA SER A 159 -0.03 7.58 -3.68
C SER A 159 0.05 7.18 -5.17
N GLY A 160 0.99 6.33 -5.56
CA GLY A 160 1.23 5.94 -6.95
C GLY A 160 -0.02 5.44 -7.68
N PRO A 161 -0.87 4.59 -7.09
CA PRO A 161 -2.11 4.16 -7.74
C PRO A 161 -2.99 5.35 -8.19
N ALA A 162 -3.12 6.40 -7.35
CA ALA A 162 -3.90 7.59 -7.71
C ALA A 162 -3.23 8.41 -8.82
N LEU A 163 -1.89 8.51 -8.82
CA LEU A 163 -1.16 9.20 -9.89
C LEU A 163 -1.32 8.48 -11.24
N LEU A 164 -1.31 7.15 -11.23
CA LEU A 164 -1.51 6.35 -12.43
C LEU A 164 -2.96 6.40 -12.95
N THR A 165 -3.96 6.62 -12.08
CA THR A 165 -5.35 6.82 -12.56
C THR A 165 -5.47 8.06 -13.42
N LEU A 166 -4.78 9.17 -13.08
CA LEU A 166 -4.75 10.37 -13.92
C LEU A 166 -4.22 10.06 -15.33
N VAL A 167 -3.14 9.26 -15.43
CA VAL A 167 -2.58 8.84 -16.72
C VAL A 167 -3.59 7.99 -17.49
N ALA A 168 -4.23 7.02 -16.82
CA ALA A 168 -5.22 6.15 -17.44
C ALA A 168 -6.43 6.94 -17.97
N GLU A 169 -6.98 7.86 -17.17
CA GLU A 169 -8.10 8.72 -17.57
C GLU A 169 -7.72 9.61 -18.77
N ALA A 170 -6.56 10.25 -18.72
CA ALA A 170 -6.09 11.09 -19.82
C ALA A 170 -5.95 10.31 -21.15
N MET A 171 -5.44 9.06 -21.10
CA MET A 171 -5.36 8.20 -22.27
C MET A 171 -6.75 7.81 -22.81
N MET A 172 -7.68 7.44 -21.90
CA MET A 172 -9.06 7.12 -22.28
C MET A 172 -9.76 8.33 -22.93
N ASP A 173 -9.59 9.52 -22.33
CA ASP A 173 -10.18 10.76 -22.83
C ASP A 173 -9.61 11.18 -24.17
N GLY A 174 -8.30 10.98 -24.36
CA GLY A 174 -7.64 11.21 -25.65
C GLY A 174 -8.23 10.34 -26.77
N LEU A 175 -8.43 9.03 -26.51
CA LEU A 175 -9.05 8.13 -27.48
C LEU A 175 -10.50 8.53 -27.79
N VAL A 176 -11.26 8.96 -26.77
CA VAL A 176 -12.64 9.42 -26.97
C VAL A 176 -12.69 10.73 -27.76
N LYS A 177 -11.77 11.66 -27.50
CA LYS A 177 -11.64 12.91 -28.24
C LYS A 177 -11.43 12.67 -29.73
N GLU A 178 -10.68 11.64 -30.09
CA GLU A 178 -10.44 11.25 -31.48
C GLU A 178 -11.55 10.35 -32.09
N GLY A 179 -12.70 10.18 -31.39
CA GLY A 179 -13.90 9.54 -31.89
C GLY A 179 -14.14 8.09 -31.47
N MET A 180 -13.29 7.52 -30.58
CA MET A 180 -13.49 6.17 -30.08
C MET A 180 -14.62 6.13 -29.04
N LYS A 181 -15.41 5.06 -29.01
CA LYS A 181 -16.43 4.85 -27.97
C LYS A 181 -15.77 4.63 -26.59
N ARG A 182 -16.34 5.19 -25.53
CA ARG A 182 -15.81 5.08 -24.15
C ARG A 182 -15.54 3.65 -23.70
N PRO A 183 -16.42 2.64 -23.91
CA PRO A 183 -16.14 1.26 -23.51
C PRO A 183 -14.89 0.69 -24.17
N ASP A 184 -14.67 0.97 -25.46
CA ASP A 184 -13.50 0.49 -26.22
C ASP A 184 -12.22 1.17 -25.72
N ALA A 185 -12.26 2.50 -25.54
CA ALA A 185 -11.16 3.29 -24.98
C ALA A 185 -10.74 2.75 -23.58
N THR A 186 -11.72 2.45 -22.74
CA THR A 186 -11.47 1.86 -21.41
C THR A 186 -10.84 0.48 -21.51
N GLY A 187 -11.38 -0.39 -22.36
CA GLY A 187 -10.85 -1.75 -22.55
C GLY A 187 -9.40 -1.76 -23.05
N ILE A 188 -9.10 -0.93 -24.06
CA ILE A 188 -7.76 -0.79 -24.64
C ILE A 188 -6.76 -0.26 -23.62
N THR A 189 -7.13 0.80 -22.90
CA THR A 189 -6.23 1.38 -21.87
C THR A 189 -5.97 0.40 -20.72
N ASN A 190 -6.98 -0.31 -20.22
CA ASN A 190 -6.80 -1.33 -19.19
C ASN A 190 -5.90 -2.47 -19.66
N SER A 191 -6.02 -2.89 -20.92
CA SER A 191 -5.16 -3.91 -21.52
C SER A 191 -3.71 -3.45 -21.63
N LEU A 192 -3.50 -2.17 -22.01
CA LEU A 192 -2.15 -1.57 -22.05
C LEU A 192 -1.48 -1.63 -20.66
N PHE A 193 -2.16 -1.22 -19.59
CA PHE A 193 -1.59 -1.27 -18.24
C PHE A 193 -1.22 -2.69 -17.80
N LYS A 194 -2.03 -3.69 -18.13
CA LYS A 194 -1.71 -5.11 -17.85
C LYS A 194 -0.45 -5.56 -18.57
N GLY A 195 -0.28 -5.19 -19.83
CA GLY A 195 0.90 -5.56 -20.64
C GLY A 195 2.14 -4.75 -20.28
N PHE A 196 1.98 -3.53 -19.76
CA PHE A 196 3.10 -2.67 -19.39
C PHE A 196 3.81 -3.13 -18.11
N ALA A 197 3.10 -3.69 -17.14
CA ALA A 197 3.68 -4.13 -15.88
C ALA A 197 4.84 -5.13 -16.04
N PRO A 198 4.70 -6.26 -16.77
CA PRO A 198 5.83 -7.17 -17.02
C PRO A 198 6.93 -6.54 -17.89
N LEU A 199 6.58 -5.62 -18.79
CA LEU A 199 7.55 -4.95 -19.65
C LEU A 199 8.50 -4.05 -18.84
N ILE A 200 7.96 -3.24 -17.94
CA ILE A 200 8.78 -2.35 -17.08
C ILE A 200 9.55 -3.11 -16.00
N ALA A 201 9.06 -4.27 -15.57
CA ALA A 201 9.78 -5.13 -14.64
C ALA A 201 11.05 -5.74 -15.24
N SER A 202 11.09 -5.93 -16.57
CA SER A 202 12.17 -6.61 -17.27
C SER A 202 13.14 -5.66 -17.98
N ASN A 203 12.79 -4.38 -18.15
CA ASN A 203 13.55 -3.45 -18.97
C ASN A 203 13.61 -2.06 -18.36
N HIS A 204 14.72 -1.37 -18.58
CA HIS A 204 14.86 0.04 -18.22
C HIS A 204 13.87 0.90 -19.03
N PRO A 205 13.12 1.85 -18.42
CA PRO A 205 12.11 2.66 -19.11
C PRO A 205 12.59 3.38 -20.38
N ALA A 206 13.84 3.87 -20.40
CA ALA A 206 14.41 4.51 -21.58
C ALA A 206 14.55 3.53 -22.76
N LEU A 207 14.95 2.30 -22.50
CA LEU A 207 15.08 1.26 -23.54
C LEU A 207 13.71 0.85 -24.10
N ILE A 208 12.70 0.77 -23.25
CA ILE A 208 11.31 0.52 -23.70
C ILE A 208 10.88 1.66 -24.65
N LYS A 209 11.07 2.91 -24.24
CA LYS A 209 10.76 4.08 -25.05
C LYS A 209 11.45 3.98 -26.42
N ASP A 210 12.75 3.74 -26.42
CA ASP A 210 13.54 3.69 -27.67
C ASP A 210 13.11 2.54 -28.60
N SER A 211 12.70 1.40 -28.02
CA SER A 211 12.23 0.24 -28.81
C SER A 211 10.91 0.46 -29.54
N VAL A 212 10.05 1.35 -29.04
CA VAL A 212 8.74 1.65 -29.66
C VAL A 212 8.72 2.97 -30.45
N MET A 213 9.80 3.76 -30.37
CA MET A 213 9.90 5.07 -31.01
C MET A 213 10.63 4.96 -32.36
N SER A 214 9.87 4.85 -33.45
CA SER A 214 10.43 4.90 -34.82
C SER A 214 10.58 6.32 -35.31
N PRO A 215 11.57 6.60 -36.25
CA PRO A 215 11.73 7.91 -36.88
C PRO A 215 10.45 8.38 -37.56
N GLY A 216 9.95 9.57 -37.21
CA GLY A 216 8.70 10.13 -37.75
C GLY A 216 7.43 9.41 -37.39
N GLY A 217 7.49 8.41 -36.46
CA GLY A 217 6.35 7.61 -36.05
C GLY A 217 5.41 8.32 -35.06
N THR A 218 4.24 7.72 -34.85
CA THR A 218 3.20 8.23 -33.94
C THR A 218 3.71 8.38 -32.51
N THR A 219 4.56 7.44 -32.03
CA THR A 219 5.16 7.49 -30.69
C THR A 219 6.07 8.69 -30.51
N ALA A 220 6.90 9.00 -31.53
CA ALA A 220 7.80 10.15 -31.47
C ALA A 220 7.03 11.48 -31.38
N ALA A 221 5.98 11.64 -32.19
CA ALA A 221 5.12 12.82 -32.16
C ALA A 221 4.39 12.97 -30.81
N ALA A 222 3.77 11.89 -30.29
CA ALA A 222 3.06 11.90 -29.01
C ALA A 222 4.02 12.19 -27.85
N TYR A 223 5.21 11.58 -27.85
CA TYR A 223 6.18 11.77 -26.77
C TYR A 223 6.72 13.20 -26.72
N ALA A 224 6.96 13.83 -27.89
CA ALA A 224 7.38 15.23 -27.99
C ALA A 224 6.34 16.17 -27.34
N MET A 225 5.04 15.95 -27.58
CA MET A 225 3.98 16.74 -26.97
C MET A 225 3.94 16.60 -25.43
N LEU A 226 4.21 15.40 -24.90
CA LEU A 226 4.27 15.18 -23.45
C LEU A 226 5.48 15.89 -22.81
N GLU A 227 6.63 15.90 -23.48
CA GLU A 227 7.82 16.62 -23.01
C GLU A 227 7.62 18.15 -23.09
N GLU A 228 7.01 18.66 -24.18
CA GLU A 228 6.62 20.08 -24.30
C GLU A 228 5.65 20.48 -23.18
N GLY A 229 4.69 19.64 -22.86
CA GLY A 229 3.76 19.81 -21.74
C GLY A 229 4.39 19.63 -20.35
N ALA A 230 5.70 19.43 -20.26
CA ALA A 230 6.46 19.24 -19.02
C ALA A 230 5.92 18.13 -18.10
N VAL A 231 5.33 17.07 -18.66
CA VAL A 231 4.72 15.96 -17.91
C VAL A 231 5.74 15.29 -16.98
N ARG A 232 6.97 15.06 -17.47
CA ARG A 232 8.07 14.52 -16.65
C ARG A 232 8.34 15.37 -15.42
N SER A 233 8.47 16.69 -15.59
CA SER A 233 8.69 17.64 -14.49
C SER A 233 7.52 17.62 -13.50
N SER A 234 6.29 17.51 -14.01
CA SER A 234 5.08 17.46 -13.18
C SER A 234 5.06 16.22 -12.27
N PHE A 235 5.42 15.05 -12.79
CA PHE A 235 5.52 13.83 -11.98
C PHE A 235 6.64 13.93 -10.92
N ILE A 236 7.82 14.46 -11.28
CA ILE A 236 8.92 14.66 -10.31
C ILE A 236 8.47 15.59 -9.18
N LYS A 237 7.81 16.69 -9.52
CA LYS A 237 7.28 17.63 -8.51
C LYS A 237 6.19 17.00 -7.65
N ALA A 238 5.27 16.23 -8.25
CA ALA A 238 4.20 15.56 -7.52
C ALA A 238 4.73 14.59 -6.45
N VAL A 239 5.78 13.83 -6.77
CA VAL A 239 6.48 12.97 -5.80
C VAL A 239 7.06 13.80 -4.65
N GLY A 240 7.71 14.93 -4.97
CA GLY A 240 8.26 15.84 -3.96
C GLY A 240 7.19 16.45 -3.05
N GLU A 241 6.05 16.87 -3.60
CA GLU A 241 4.95 17.41 -2.80
C GLU A 241 4.30 16.34 -1.91
N ALA A 242 4.14 15.11 -2.40
CA ALA A 242 3.65 14.01 -1.59
C ALA A 242 4.58 13.70 -0.40
N PHE A 243 5.89 13.71 -0.62
CA PHE A 243 6.87 13.54 0.45
C PHE A 243 6.80 14.66 1.50
N LYS A 244 6.64 15.94 1.10
CA LYS A 244 6.50 17.05 2.05
C LYS A 244 5.33 16.88 3.02
N VAL A 245 4.26 16.21 2.61
CA VAL A 245 3.10 15.96 3.48
C VAL A 245 3.44 14.96 4.59
N THR A 246 4.34 14.01 4.35
CA THR A 246 4.76 13.03 5.37
C THR A 246 5.68 13.64 6.44
N GLN A 247 6.19 14.87 6.21
CA GLN A 247 7.08 15.58 7.14
C GLN A 247 6.33 16.52 8.11
N LYS A 248 5.01 16.57 8.04
CA LYS A 248 4.16 17.37 8.94
C LYS A 248 3.68 16.55 10.11
#